data_753d3bf463cf0c8ca505e31ce2158f97
#
_entry.id   753d3bf463cf0c8ca505e31ce2158f97
#
_cell.length_a   1.000
_cell.length_b   1.000
_cell.length_c   1.000
_cell.angle_alpha   90.00
_cell.angle_beta   90.00
_cell.angle_gamma   90.00
#
_symmetry.space_group_name_H-M   'P 1'
#
loop_
_entity.id
_entity.type
_entity.pdbx_description
1 polymer ?
#
loop_
_entity_poly.entity_id
_entity_poly.type
_entity_poly.pdbx_seq_one_letter_code
_entity_poly.pdbx_strand_id
1 'polypeptide(L)'
;MKRREFVKTIGAYGIAGLLPSLTVPYRLLPSLLIPMDDAQSDHLKAYGVAYRAIQAGLKAEWLLNYRGGSFLIPDADALRRDAALNGVRTEPVDEGAVTTIRGEIEASNMDAVPLEKAPKVAVYAPPNAAPWYDAVTMALQYAGISFTKIWDPQVIGGALREYDWLHLHHEDFTGQYSKFFLIYSGMPWLADMVQSNSQMARQLGFQTVPDLKKAVARGIRSYVDNGGFLFAMCTATETIDLALAAHNVDIAATFADGTPIDPDADAKLDWSQAFAFTGGHLEPNPLIASFSDIDGHQVNAGSRRQPLGAFKLFNFSAKIDPVPTMLVQNHRQVIPDFYGLTTSFLRNRLKPGATVLAEEEGAPWVKYIHSDLGKGTWTFFGGHDPEDPQHQIGDPPTDLSLHPHSPGYRLILNNVLFPAAKKRELKT
;
A
#
# COMPACT_ATOMS: atom_id res chain seq x y z
N MET A 1 -20.64 -25.82 59.45
CA MET A 1 -20.75 -27.27 59.81
C MET A 1 -19.96 -27.99 58.75
N LYS A 2 -18.72 -28.47 59.04
CA LYS A 2 -18.31 -29.82 59.51
C LYS A 2 -18.88 -30.90 58.55
N ARG A 3 -18.12 -31.73 57.84
CA ARG A 3 -17.05 -32.67 58.18
C ARG A 3 -16.63 -33.38 56.87
N ARG A 4 -15.33 -33.53 56.57
CA ARG A 4 -14.39 -34.64 56.93
C ARG A 4 -14.52 -35.91 56.11
N GLU A 5 -13.48 -36.09 55.29
CA GLU A 5 -12.55 -37.25 55.18
C GLU A 5 -13.13 -38.66 55.04
N PHE A 6 -12.63 -39.37 54.02
CA PHE A 6 -12.09 -40.72 54.19
C PHE A 6 -11.08 -41.10 53.11
N VAL A 7 -9.86 -41.36 53.54
CA VAL A 7 -8.77 -41.99 52.77
C VAL A 7 -8.95 -43.49 52.78
N LYS A 8 -8.76 -44.19 51.67
CA LYS A 8 -8.25 -45.57 51.65
C LYS A 8 -7.36 -45.80 50.44
N THR A 9 -6.10 -46.09 50.74
CA THR A 9 -5.02 -46.64 49.96
C THR A 9 -5.32 -48.04 49.51
N ILE A 10 -5.17 -48.38 48.23
CA ILE A 10 -4.84 -49.71 47.74
C ILE A 10 -3.73 -49.60 46.72
N GLY A 11 -2.57 -50.10 47.00
CA GLY A 11 -1.45 -50.22 46.08
C GLY A 11 -1.71 -51.35 45.06
N ALA A 12 -1.31 -51.10 43.83
CA ALA A 12 -1.12 -52.13 42.83
C ALA A 12 0.10 -51.78 41.99
N TYR A 13 1.05 -52.66 41.96
CA TYR A 13 2.23 -52.67 41.11
C TYR A 13 1.81 -52.63 39.65
N GLY A 14 2.11 -51.54 38.93
CA GLY A 14 1.93 -51.44 37.50
C GLY A 14 3.29 -51.21 36.83
N ILE A 15 3.69 -52.18 36.03
CA ILE A 15 4.88 -52.19 35.18
C ILE A 15 4.85 -50.96 34.27
N ALA A 16 5.81 -50.03 34.46
CA ALA A 16 6.04 -48.94 33.54
C ALA A 16 6.65 -49.50 32.25
N GLY A 17 5.80 -49.85 31.31
CA GLY A 17 6.20 -50.06 29.92
C GLY A 17 6.63 -48.73 29.31
N LEU A 18 7.92 -48.57 29.09
CA LEU A 18 8.50 -47.54 28.22
C LEU A 18 7.94 -47.76 26.80
N LEU A 19 6.84 -47.08 26.46
CA LEU A 19 6.48 -46.90 25.06
C LEU A 19 7.54 -46.00 24.46
N PRO A 20 8.26 -46.41 23.41
CA PRO A 20 9.11 -45.50 22.68
C PRO A 20 8.21 -44.41 22.14
N SER A 21 8.48 -43.15 22.50
CA SER A 21 7.89 -42.01 21.82
C SER A 21 8.33 -42.11 20.36
N LEU A 22 7.43 -42.59 19.52
CA LEU A 22 7.55 -42.47 18.08
C LEU A 22 7.52 -40.95 17.79
N THR A 23 8.68 -40.32 17.85
CA THR A 23 8.91 -39.08 17.16
C THR A 23 8.75 -39.42 15.68
N VAL A 24 7.52 -39.26 15.17
CA VAL A 24 7.30 -39.24 13.73
C VAL A 24 8.20 -38.12 13.24
N PRO A 25 9.21 -38.41 12.40
CA PRO A 25 10.04 -37.34 11.86
C PRO A 25 9.07 -36.40 11.19
N TYR A 26 9.14 -35.14 11.57
CA TYR A 26 8.36 -34.04 10.94
C TYR A 26 8.84 -34.03 9.50
N ARG A 27 8.14 -34.75 8.63
CA ARG A 27 8.42 -34.80 7.21
C ARG A 27 8.09 -33.39 6.72
N LEU A 28 9.11 -32.57 6.53
CA LEU A 28 8.95 -31.30 5.85
C LEU A 28 8.24 -31.62 4.54
N LEU A 29 7.06 -31.08 4.36
CA LEU A 29 6.33 -31.25 3.10
C LEU A 29 7.22 -30.69 1.99
N PRO A 30 7.28 -31.34 0.81
CA PRO A 30 7.94 -30.75 -0.33
C PRO A 30 7.41 -29.34 -0.56
N SER A 31 8.25 -28.46 -1.07
CA SER A 31 7.90 -27.06 -1.27
C SER A 31 7.82 -26.74 -2.76
N LEU A 32 7.10 -25.68 -3.10
CA LEU A 32 7.09 -25.07 -4.42
C LEU A 32 7.80 -23.73 -4.33
N LEU A 33 8.82 -23.55 -5.17
CA LEU A 33 9.42 -22.25 -5.41
C LEU A 33 8.65 -21.56 -6.53
N ILE A 34 8.20 -20.34 -6.27
CA ILE A 34 7.65 -19.41 -7.27
C ILE A 34 8.79 -18.45 -7.61
N PRO A 35 9.52 -18.67 -8.72
CA PRO A 35 10.61 -17.77 -9.10
C PRO A 35 10.06 -16.40 -9.49
N MET A 36 10.83 -15.34 -9.25
CA MET A 36 10.45 -13.96 -9.58
C MET A 36 11.52 -13.28 -10.46
N ASP A 37 12.39 -14.09 -11.06
CA ASP A 37 13.33 -13.71 -12.13
C ASP A 37 12.68 -13.82 -13.52
N ASP A 38 13.47 -13.70 -14.57
CA ASP A 38 13.02 -13.79 -15.98
C ASP A 38 12.41 -15.16 -16.36
N ALA A 39 12.53 -16.17 -15.50
CA ALA A 39 11.90 -17.47 -15.71
C ALA A 39 10.39 -17.44 -15.40
N GLN A 40 9.90 -16.44 -14.65
CA GLN A 40 8.48 -16.32 -14.36
C GLN A 40 7.69 -15.81 -15.54
N SER A 41 6.57 -16.45 -15.86
CA SER A 41 5.65 -16.03 -16.93
C SER A 41 4.81 -14.82 -16.58
N ASP A 42 4.42 -14.69 -15.30
CA ASP A 42 3.60 -13.59 -14.82
C ASP A 42 3.95 -13.24 -13.36
N HIS A 43 4.74 -12.18 -13.21
CA HIS A 43 5.15 -11.70 -11.88
C HIS A 43 3.96 -11.22 -11.06
N LEU A 44 2.99 -10.52 -11.67
CA LEU A 44 1.89 -9.91 -10.91
C LEU A 44 0.95 -10.97 -10.34
N LYS A 45 0.63 -12.00 -11.11
CA LYS A 45 -0.19 -13.12 -10.63
C LYS A 45 0.53 -14.00 -9.61
N ALA A 46 1.87 -14.04 -9.65
CA ALA A 46 2.65 -14.77 -8.65
C ALA A 46 2.42 -14.25 -7.23
N TYR A 47 2.26 -12.92 -7.04
CA TYR A 47 1.87 -12.34 -5.75
C TYR A 47 0.51 -12.85 -5.28
N GLY A 48 -0.43 -13.00 -6.20
CA GLY A 48 -1.77 -13.54 -5.90
C GLY A 48 -1.72 -14.98 -5.40
N VAL A 49 -0.91 -15.84 -6.02
CA VAL A 49 -0.71 -17.23 -5.58
C VAL A 49 -0.12 -17.26 -4.16
N ALA A 50 0.93 -16.45 -3.90
CA ALA A 50 1.52 -16.34 -2.56
C ALA A 50 0.50 -15.80 -1.52
N TYR A 51 -0.28 -14.77 -1.87
CA TYR A 51 -1.31 -14.22 -1.01
C TYR A 51 -2.38 -15.27 -0.67
N ARG A 52 -2.89 -16.01 -1.66
CA ARG A 52 -3.90 -17.05 -1.42
C ARG A 52 -3.38 -18.23 -0.61
N ALA A 53 -2.08 -18.55 -0.71
CA ALA A 53 -1.46 -19.55 0.16
C ALA A 53 -1.56 -19.13 1.65
N ILE A 54 -1.17 -17.90 1.98
CA ILE A 54 -1.26 -17.39 3.35
C ILE A 54 -2.72 -17.14 3.79
N GLN A 55 -3.60 -16.76 2.88
CA GLN A 55 -5.04 -16.63 3.15
C GLN A 55 -5.68 -17.98 3.54
N ALA A 56 -5.19 -19.08 2.95
CA ALA A 56 -5.59 -20.43 3.31
C ALA A 56 -4.94 -20.93 4.61
N GLY A 57 -4.19 -20.11 5.33
CA GLY A 57 -3.50 -20.45 6.56
C GLY A 57 -2.23 -21.29 6.37
N LEU A 58 -1.73 -21.39 5.14
CA LEU A 58 -0.50 -22.11 4.84
C LEU A 58 0.72 -21.24 5.11
N LYS A 59 1.82 -21.85 5.49
CA LYS A 59 3.09 -21.17 5.69
C LYS A 59 3.70 -20.80 4.34
N ALA A 60 4.08 -19.55 4.18
CA ALA A 60 4.80 -19.06 3.01
C ALA A 60 6.01 -18.26 3.47
N GLU A 61 7.03 -18.18 2.64
CA GLU A 61 8.19 -17.33 2.88
C GLU A 61 8.49 -16.49 1.66
N TRP A 62 8.89 -15.27 1.90
CA TRP A 62 9.37 -14.35 0.88
C TRP A 62 10.88 -14.38 0.89
N LEU A 63 11.49 -14.87 -0.19
CA LEU A 63 12.94 -15.00 -0.33
C LEU A 63 13.49 -13.71 -0.97
N LEU A 64 13.79 -12.74 -0.12
CA LEU A 64 14.20 -11.40 -0.53
C LEU A 64 15.50 -11.46 -1.34
N ASN A 65 15.51 -10.87 -2.51
CA ASN A 65 16.58 -10.86 -3.52
C ASN A 65 16.93 -12.23 -4.13
N TYR A 66 16.46 -13.34 -3.59
CA TYR A 66 16.69 -14.64 -4.20
C TYR A 66 15.86 -14.77 -5.49
N ARG A 67 16.53 -14.89 -6.65
CA ARG A 67 15.90 -14.98 -7.96
C ARG A 67 14.78 -13.93 -8.16
N GLY A 68 15.09 -12.66 -7.89
CA GLY A 68 14.15 -11.54 -8.06
C GLY A 68 13.11 -11.40 -6.94
N GLY A 69 13.28 -12.07 -5.79
CA GLY A 69 12.37 -12.00 -4.65
C GLY A 69 11.28 -13.08 -4.69
N SER A 70 11.71 -14.32 -4.84
CA SER A 70 10.86 -15.51 -4.99
C SER A 70 10.01 -15.81 -3.75
N PHE A 71 8.96 -16.60 -3.94
CA PHE A 71 8.20 -17.14 -2.82
C PHE A 71 8.43 -18.65 -2.67
N LEU A 72 8.50 -19.10 -1.43
CA LEU A 72 8.54 -20.51 -1.09
C LEU A 72 7.24 -20.86 -0.36
N ILE A 73 6.43 -21.76 -0.94
CA ILE A 73 5.12 -22.18 -0.42
C ILE A 73 5.07 -23.70 -0.29
N PRO A 74 4.17 -24.28 0.54
CA PRO A 74 4.01 -25.72 0.61
C PRO A 74 3.59 -26.32 -0.72
N ASP A 75 4.10 -27.50 -1.02
CA ASP A 75 3.71 -28.27 -2.19
C ASP A 75 2.36 -28.96 -1.96
N ALA A 76 1.28 -28.25 -2.23
CA ALA A 76 -0.09 -28.72 -2.10
C ALA A 76 -0.78 -28.72 -3.46
N ASP A 77 -1.58 -29.75 -3.74
CA ASP A 77 -2.32 -29.88 -5.03
C ASP A 77 -3.19 -28.67 -5.34
N ALA A 78 -3.78 -28.06 -4.32
CA ALA A 78 -4.58 -26.84 -4.47
C ALA A 78 -3.74 -25.66 -4.98
N LEU A 79 -2.52 -25.48 -4.45
CA LEU A 79 -1.60 -24.42 -4.85
C LEU A 79 -0.98 -24.68 -6.23
N ARG A 80 -0.64 -25.93 -6.55
CA ARG A 80 -0.20 -26.28 -7.92
C ARG A 80 -1.28 -25.96 -8.95
N ARG A 81 -2.52 -26.29 -8.65
CA ARG A 81 -3.67 -26.03 -9.52
C ARG A 81 -3.94 -24.54 -9.65
N ASP A 82 -3.89 -23.80 -8.54
CA ASP A 82 -4.05 -22.34 -8.53
C ASP A 82 -2.96 -21.66 -9.38
N ALA A 83 -1.71 -22.02 -9.20
CA ALA A 83 -0.60 -21.52 -10.00
C ALA A 83 -0.80 -21.81 -11.50
N ALA A 84 -1.14 -23.06 -11.84
CA ALA A 84 -1.37 -23.46 -13.23
C ALA A 84 -2.52 -22.71 -13.88
N LEU A 85 -3.65 -22.52 -13.20
CA LEU A 85 -4.81 -21.77 -13.69
C LEU A 85 -4.49 -20.28 -13.91
N ASN A 86 -3.56 -19.73 -13.15
CA ASN A 86 -3.11 -18.34 -13.28
C ASN A 86 -1.91 -18.19 -14.22
N GLY A 87 -1.40 -19.27 -14.81
CA GLY A 87 -0.22 -19.23 -15.68
C GLY A 87 1.07 -18.90 -14.93
N VAL A 88 1.12 -19.12 -13.61
CA VAL A 88 2.27 -18.85 -12.76
C VAL A 88 3.20 -20.05 -12.74
N ARG A 89 4.46 -19.84 -13.10
CA ARG A 89 5.49 -20.89 -13.04
C ARG A 89 5.83 -21.22 -11.60
N THR A 90 5.88 -22.52 -11.29
CA THR A 90 6.36 -23.06 -10.02
C THR A 90 7.38 -24.15 -10.26
N GLU A 91 8.33 -24.29 -9.36
CA GLU A 91 9.38 -25.30 -9.39
C GLU A 91 9.29 -26.16 -8.10
N PRO A 92 9.04 -27.49 -8.20
CA PRO A 92 9.10 -28.35 -7.05
C PRO A 92 10.51 -28.38 -6.48
N VAL A 93 10.65 -28.21 -5.16
CA VAL A 93 11.93 -28.23 -4.47
C VAL A 93 11.85 -29.21 -3.29
N ASP A 94 12.82 -30.12 -3.22
CA ASP A 94 12.99 -31.06 -2.13
C ASP A 94 13.76 -30.41 -0.97
N GLU A 95 13.92 -31.14 0.13
CA GLU A 95 14.60 -30.67 1.33
C GLU A 95 16.08 -30.31 1.07
N GLY A 96 16.75 -31.03 0.18
CA GLY A 96 18.13 -30.75 -0.22
C GLY A 96 18.25 -29.42 -0.98
N ALA A 97 17.34 -29.19 -1.92
CA ALA A 97 17.25 -27.93 -2.67
C ALA A 97 16.92 -26.75 -1.74
N VAL A 98 15.98 -26.90 -0.79
CA VAL A 98 15.68 -25.87 0.22
C VAL A 98 16.91 -25.55 1.06
N THR A 99 17.67 -26.54 1.47
CA THR A 99 18.92 -26.33 2.23
C THR A 99 19.95 -25.56 1.42
N THR A 100 20.09 -25.86 0.13
CA THR A 100 20.99 -25.13 -0.78
C THR A 100 20.55 -23.67 -0.91
N ILE A 101 19.26 -23.41 -1.15
CA ILE A 101 18.67 -22.07 -1.20
C ILE A 101 18.97 -21.28 0.08
N ARG A 102 18.82 -21.92 1.25
CA ARG A 102 19.13 -21.28 2.55
C ARG A 102 20.61 -20.90 2.66
N GLY A 103 21.51 -21.77 2.18
CA GLY A 103 22.93 -21.47 2.16
C GLY A 103 23.30 -20.28 1.26
N GLU A 104 22.69 -20.17 0.09
CA GLU A 104 22.88 -19.04 -0.81
C GLU A 104 22.36 -17.73 -0.20
N ILE A 105 21.17 -17.77 0.42
CA ILE A 105 20.57 -16.64 1.11
C ILE A 105 21.47 -16.13 2.24
N GLU A 106 21.99 -17.04 3.05
CA GLU A 106 22.87 -16.67 4.18
C GLU A 106 24.19 -16.04 3.70
N ALA A 107 24.74 -16.55 2.60
CA ALA A 107 26.02 -16.11 2.04
C ALA A 107 25.94 -14.77 1.28
N SER A 108 24.75 -14.28 0.94
CA SER A 108 24.54 -13.14 0.04
C SER A 108 23.70 -12.03 0.68
N ASN A 109 23.51 -10.90 -0.04
CA ASN A 109 22.56 -9.85 0.35
C ASN A 109 21.11 -10.29 0.06
N MET A 110 20.67 -11.33 0.75
CA MET A 110 19.37 -11.96 0.64
C MET A 110 18.80 -12.26 2.02
N ASP A 111 17.50 -12.47 2.11
CA ASP A 111 16.86 -12.89 3.35
C ASP A 111 15.62 -13.75 3.08
N ALA A 112 15.21 -14.58 4.05
CA ALA A 112 13.97 -15.33 3.99
C ALA A 112 13.02 -14.83 5.08
N VAL A 113 11.93 -14.20 4.68
CA VAL A 113 10.96 -13.58 5.58
C VAL A 113 9.68 -14.40 5.59
N PRO A 114 9.28 -14.96 6.77
CA PRO A 114 7.98 -15.62 6.89
C PRO A 114 6.84 -14.63 6.62
N LEU A 115 5.85 -15.07 5.84
CA LEU A 115 4.57 -14.41 5.67
C LEU A 115 3.56 -15.03 6.62
N GLU A 116 3.10 -14.27 7.60
CA GLU A 116 2.34 -14.83 8.74
C GLU A 116 0.83 -14.83 8.50
N LYS A 117 0.28 -13.77 7.92
CA LYS A 117 -1.17 -13.58 7.75
C LYS A 117 -1.44 -12.76 6.50
N ALA A 118 -2.39 -13.20 5.67
CA ALA A 118 -2.86 -12.39 4.55
C ALA A 118 -3.54 -11.11 5.08
N PRO A 119 -3.12 -9.91 4.65
CA PRO A 119 -3.74 -8.68 5.11
C PRO A 119 -5.17 -8.57 4.60
N LYS A 120 -6.07 -8.07 5.43
CA LYS A 120 -7.39 -7.63 4.99
C LYS A 120 -7.25 -6.28 4.33
N VAL A 121 -7.54 -6.22 3.04
CA VAL A 121 -7.35 -5.05 2.19
C VAL A 121 -8.63 -4.23 2.11
N ALA A 122 -8.54 -2.94 2.40
CA ALA A 122 -9.55 -1.94 2.10
C ALA A 122 -9.05 -0.98 1.02
N VAL A 123 -9.94 -0.61 0.11
CA VAL A 123 -9.72 0.44 -0.89
C VAL A 123 -10.74 1.55 -0.62
N TYR A 124 -10.26 2.75 -0.33
CA TYR A 124 -11.13 3.90 -0.18
C TYR A 124 -11.52 4.42 -1.57
N ALA A 125 -12.80 4.33 -1.88
CA ALA A 125 -13.34 4.77 -3.16
C ALA A 125 -14.78 5.22 -3.01
N PRO A 126 -15.16 6.37 -3.60
CA PRO A 126 -16.55 6.79 -3.66
C PRO A 126 -17.39 5.82 -4.51
N PRO A 127 -18.72 5.79 -4.32
CA PRO A 127 -19.59 4.87 -5.06
C PRO A 127 -19.59 5.11 -6.58
N ASN A 128 -19.31 6.34 -7.01
CA ASN A 128 -19.19 6.75 -8.40
C ASN A 128 -17.73 7.11 -8.71
N ALA A 129 -16.93 6.10 -9.04
CA ALA A 129 -15.49 6.26 -9.27
C ALA A 129 -15.11 6.76 -10.69
N ALA A 130 -16.09 6.94 -11.61
CA ALA A 130 -15.80 7.55 -12.90
C ALA A 130 -15.32 9.00 -12.70
N PRO A 131 -14.38 9.51 -13.53
CA PRO A 131 -13.98 8.98 -14.85
C PRO A 131 -12.63 8.23 -14.85
N TRP A 132 -12.12 7.82 -13.71
CA TRP A 132 -10.83 7.13 -13.62
C TRP A 132 -10.93 5.75 -13.00
N TYR A 133 -9.93 4.96 -13.28
CA TYR A 133 -9.69 3.70 -12.62
C TYR A 133 -8.42 3.80 -11.78
N ASP A 134 -8.37 2.97 -10.80
CA ASP A 134 -7.34 2.91 -9.78
C ASP A 134 -6.36 1.79 -10.12
N ALA A 135 -5.08 2.16 -10.34
CA ALA A 135 -4.02 1.22 -10.68
C ALA A 135 -3.87 0.10 -9.63
N VAL A 136 -4.05 0.42 -8.35
CA VAL A 136 -3.96 -0.56 -7.26
C VAL A 136 -5.14 -1.53 -7.31
N THR A 137 -6.34 -1.04 -7.54
CA THR A 137 -7.52 -1.89 -7.70
C THR A 137 -7.35 -2.84 -8.90
N MET A 138 -6.81 -2.34 -10.02
CA MET A 138 -6.49 -3.19 -11.19
C MET A 138 -5.43 -4.25 -10.84
N ALA A 139 -4.36 -3.88 -10.12
CA ALA A 139 -3.34 -4.83 -9.67
C ALA A 139 -3.92 -5.93 -8.76
N LEU A 140 -4.75 -5.54 -7.79
CA LEU A 140 -5.41 -6.48 -6.89
C LEU A 140 -6.33 -7.45 -7.63
N GLN A 141 -7.15 -6.94 -8.57
CA GLN A 141 -8.04 -7.76 -9.39
C GLN A 141 -7.26 -8.70 -10.28
N TYR A 142 -6.24 -8.21 -10.97
CA TYR A 142 -5.40 -9.03 -11.86
C TYR A 142 -4.64 -10.13 -11.12
N ALA A 143 -4.11 -9.83 -9.95
CA ALA A 143 -3.45 -10.80 -9.07
C ALA A 143 -4.44 -11.76 -8.36
N GLY A 144 -5.74 -11.48 -8.39
CA GLY A 144 -6.76 -12.27 -7.67
C GLY A 144 -6.68 -12.10 -6.16
N ILE A 145 -6.34 -10.89 -5.70
CA ILE A 145 -6.32 -10.51 -4.28
C ILE A 145 -7.63 -9.82 -3.92
N SER A 146 -8.33 -10.35 -2.93
CA SER A 146 -9.61 -9.80 -2.49
C SER A 146 -9.45 -8.50 -1.70
N PHE A 147 -10.36 -7.55 -1.93
CA PHE A 147 -10.41 -6.28 -1.21
C PHE A 147 -11.85 -5.83 -0.98
N THR A 148 -12.05 -4.91 -0.05
CA THR A 148 -13.34 -4.28 0.24
C THR A 148 -13.26 -2.80 -0.08
N LYS A 149 -14.23 -2.30 -0.88
CA LYS A 149 -14.39 -0.86 -1.07
C LYS A 149 -15.06 -0.24 0.15
N ILE A 150 -14.49 0.83 0.66
CA ILE A 150 -15.02 1.64 1.76
C ILE A 150 -15.02 3.11 1.35
N TRP A 151 -15.83 3.92 2.03
CA TRP A 151 -15.88 5.35 1.80
C TRP A 151 -16.12 6.12 3.11
N ASP A 152 -16.46 7.41 3.02
CA ASP A 152 -16.63 8.32 4.17
C ASP A 152 -17.43 7.72 5.34
N PRO A 153 -18.63 7.11 5.13
CA PRO A 153 -19.41 6.57 6.24
C PRO A 153 -18.70 5.47 7.02
N GLN A 154 -17.99 4.59 6.32
CA GLN A 154 -17.25 3.50 6.97
C GLN A 154 -16.06 4.03 7.75
N VAL A 155 -15.34 5.04 7.23
CA VAL A 155 -14.22 5.66 7.94
C VAL A 155 -14.71 6.40 9.18
N ILE A 156 -15.73 7.25 9.05
CA ILE A 156 -16.33 7.99 10.18
C ILE A 156 -16.93 7.03 11.21
N GLY A 157 -17.55 5.93 10.75
CA GLY A 157 -18.07 4.86 11.61
C GLY A 157 -17.01 3.97 12.26
N GLY A 158 -15.72 4.19 11.99
CA GLY A 158 -14.61 3.45 12.60
C GLY A 158 -14.38 2.05 12.06
N ALA A 159 -14.87 1.73 10.84
CA ALA A 159 -14.70 0.40 10.24
C ALA A 159 -13.25 0.07 9.87
N LEU A 160 -12.35 1.07 9.76
CA LEU A 160 -10.94 0.85 9.41
C LEU A 160 -10.23 -0.14 10.34
N ARG A 161 -10.64 -0.23 11.62
CA ARG A 161 -10.07 -1.18 12.60
C ARG A 161 -10.19 -2.67 12.19
N GLU A 162 -11.03 -2.97 11.20
CA GLU A 162 -11.25 -4.33 10.70
C GLU A 162 -10.27 -4.73 9.59
N TYR A 163 -9.48 -3.77 9.10
CA TYR A 163 -8.56 -3.94 7.98
C TYR A 163 -7.11 -3.78 8.42
N ASP A 164 -6.23 -4.53 7.77
CA ASP A 164 -4.79 -4.47 8.01
C ASP A 164 -4.11 -3.48 7.05
N TRP A 165 -4.73 -3.19 5.90
CA TRP A 165 -4.19 -2.39 4.82
C TRP A 165 -5.26 -1.49 4.19
N LEU A 166 -4.94 -0.22 3.99
CA LEU A 166 -5.81 0.79 3.38
C LEU A 166 -5.12 1.43 2.19
N HIS A 167 -5.82 1.50 1.06
CA HIS A 167 -5.40 2.25 -0.14
C HIS A 167 -6.21 3.52 -0.33
N LEU A 168 -5.49 4.59 -0.72
CA LEU A 168 -6.03 5.87 -1.18
C LEU A 168 -5.38 6.21 -2.52
N HIS A 169 -6.15 6.75 -3.48
CA HIS A 169 -5.59 7.09 -4.79
C HIS A 169 -5.95 8.51 -5.25
N HIS A 170 -7.16 8.69 -5.76
CA HIS A 170 -7.59 9.92 -6.43
C HIS A 170 -8.25 10.92 -5.51
N GLU A 171 -8.50 10.56 -4.27
CA GLU A 171 -9.28 11.37 -3.37
C GLU A 171 -8.58 12.68 -3.06
N ASP A 172 -9.37 13.73 -3.15
CA ASP A 172 -9.01 15.04 -2.68
C ASP A 172 -9.58 15.24 -1.27
N PHE A 173 -8.72 15.05 -0.28
CA PHE A 173 -9.07 15.24 1.14
C PHE A 173 -9.17 16.71 1.54
N THR A 174 -8.84 17.66 0.66
CA THR A 174 -9.14 19.08 0.88
C THR A 174 -10.58 19.44 0.56
N GLY A 175 -11.30 18.54 -0.15
CA GLY A 175 -12.70 18.73 -0.54
C GLY A 175 -12.92 19.71 -1.69
N GLN A 176 -11.89 19.99 -2.48
CA GLN A 176 -11.95 20.94 -3.62
C GLN A 176 -12.19 20.23 -4.97
N TYR A 177 -12.67 18.98 -4.93
CA TYR A 177 -12.99 18.18 -6.12
C TYR A 177 -11.83 18.08 -7.11
N SER A 178 -10.61 17.89 -6.62
CA SER A 178 -9.35 17.82 -7.38
C SER A 178 -9.11 19.02 -8.28
N LYS A 179 -9.67 20.19 -7.93
CA LYS A 179 -9.62 21.42 -8.72
C LYS A 179 -10.19 21.32 -10.15
N PHE A 180 -11.07 20.35 -10.39
CA PHE A 180 -11.64 20.12 -11.71
C PHE A 180 -12.76 21.08 -12.11
N PHE A 181 -13.22 21.90 -11.18
CA PHE A 181 -14.41 22.73 -11.35
C PHE A 181 -14.35 23.68 -12.57
N LEU A 182 -13.19 24.26 -12.86
CA LEU A 182 -13.06 25.16 -13.99
C LEU A 182 -12.85 24.45 -15.33
N ILE A 183 -12.17 23.31 -15.33
CA ILE A 183 -11.78 22.62 -16.56
C ILE A 183 -12.89 21.70 -17.04
N TYR A 184 -13.57 21.05 -16.10
CA TYR A 184 -14.57 20.02 -16.38
C TYR A 184 -15.99 20.47 -16.01
N SER A 185 -16.21 21.79 -15.83
CA SER A 185 -17.55 22.33 -15.60
C SER A 185 -18.49 21.92 -16.75
N GLY A 186 -19.65 21.37 -16.38
CA GLY A 186 -20.60 20.83 -17.36
C GLY A 186 -20.45 19.35 -17.68
N MET A 187 -19.39 18.68 -17.20
CA MET A 187 -19.28 17.23 -17.31
C MET A 187 -20.19 16.52 -16.28
N PRO A 188 -21.03 15.56 -16.74
CA PRO A 188 -21.98 14.87 -15.84
C PRO A 188 -21.30 14.24 -14.63
N TRP A 189 -20.15 13.59 -14.81
CA TRP A 189 -19.43 12.93 -13.74
C TRP A 189 -18.94 13.90 -12.63
N LEU A 190 -18.62 15.15 -12.98
CA LEU A 190 -18.25 16.15 -11.97
C LEU A 190 -19.49 16.61 -11.18
N ALA A 191 -20.62 16.79 -11.84
CA ALA A 191 -21.87 17.10 -11.16
C ALA A 191 -22.28 15.97 -10.19
N ASP A 192 -22.15 14.72 -10.60
CA ASP A 192 -22.42 13.55 -9.77
C ASP A 192 -21.45 13.47 -8.58
N MET A 193 -20.17 13.78 -8.79
CA MET A 193 -19.16 13.84 -7.72
C MET A 193 -19.51 14.92 -6.68
N VAL A 194 -19.83 16.12 -7.11
CA VAL A 194 -20.23 17.23 -6.24
C VAL A 194 -21.51 16.89 -5.47
N GLN A 195 -22.52 16.34 -6.16
CA GLN A 195 -23.78 15.98 -5.55
C GLN A 195 -23.60 14.88 -4.48
N SER A 196 -22.91 13.80 -4.81
CA SER A 196 -22.71 12.67 -3.87
C SER A 196 -21.89 13.06 -2.65
N ASN A 197 -20.78 13.81 -2.82
CA ASN A 197 -20.00 14.29 -1.69
C ASN A 197 -20.79 15.27 -0.81
N SER A 198 -21.52 16.23 -1.42
CA SER A 198 -22.35 17.18 -0.67
C SER A 198 -23.52 16.49 0.07
N GLN A 199 -24.13 15.49 -0.55
CA GLN A 199 -25.16 14.69 0.11
C GLN A 199 -24.57 13.90 1.29
N MET A 200 -23.40 13.29 1.10
CA MET A 200 -22.71 12.54 2.15
C MET A 200 -22.30 13.43 3.33
N ALA A 201 -21.77 14.62 3.09
CA ALA A 201 -21.45 15.58 4.14
C ALA A 201 -22.69 15.88 5.01
N ARG A 202 -23.81 16.22 4.38
CA ARG A 202 -25.09 16.46 5.11
C ARG A 202 -25.58 15.23 5.88
N GLN A 203 -25.53 14.04 5.29
CA GLN A 203 -25.96 12.79 5.94
C GLN A 203 -25.13 12.47 7.20
N LEU A 204 -23.83 12.79 7.17
CA LEU A 204 -22.92 12.57 8.29
C LEU A 204 -22.86 13.76 9.27
N GLY A 205 -23.67 14.81 9.04
CA GLY A 205 -23.78 15.96 9.95
C GLY A 205 -22.72 17.04 9.77
N PHE A 206 -22.02 17.06 8.64
CA PHE A 206 -21.03 18.09 8.30
C PHE A 206 -21.68 19.21 7.48
N GLN A 207 -21.23 20.45 7.68
CA GLN A 207 -21.74 21.60 6.97
C GLN A 207 -21.20 21.66 5.53
N THR A 208 -19.93 21.31 5.35
CA THR A 208 -19.23 21.38 4.06
C THR A 208 -18.53 20.05 3.73
N VAL A 209 -18.18 19.84 2.47
CA VAL A 209 -17.37 18.69 2.04
C VAL A 209 -15.94 18.80 2.58
N PRO A 210 -15.26 19.96 2.60
CA PRO A 210 -13.98 20.10 3.27
C PRO A 210 -13.99 19.66 4.75
N ASP A 211 -15.02 20.00 5.52
CA ASP A 211 -15.13 19.57 6.93
C ASP A 211 -15.23 18.06 7.07
N LEU A 212 -16.06 17.42 6.22
CA LEU A 212 -16.16 15.97 6.17
C LEU A 212 -14.80 15.33 5.83
N LYS A 213 -14.12 15.82 4.78
CA LYS A 213 -12.85 15.24 4.34
C LYS A 213 -11.73 15.40 5.37
N LYS A 214 -11.66 16.52 6.08
CA LYS A 214 -10.77 16.70 7.24
C LYS A 214 -11.07 15.69 8.36
N ALA A 215 -12.34 15.41 8.63
CA ALA A 215 -12.71 14.39 9.62
C ALA A 215 -12.32 12.98 9.16
N VAL A 216 -12.51 12.65 7.89
CA VAL A 216 -12.08 11.39 7.29
C VAL A 216 -10.55 11.25 7.37
N ALA A 217 -9.78 12.28 7.00
CA ALA A 217 -8.33 12.29 7.10
C ALA A 217 -7.84 12.01 8.53
N ARG A 218 -8.47 12.63 9.55
CA ARG A 218 -8.18 12.34 10.96
C ARG A 218 -8.51 10.89 11.35
N GLY A 219 -9.61 10.33 10.82
CA GLY A 219 -9.95 8.92 11.01
C GLY A 219 -8.89 7.99 10.44
N ILE A 220 -8.40 8.28 9.24
CA ILE A 220 -7.32 7.53 8.59
C ILE A 220 -6.01 7.67 9.38
N ARG A 221 -5.66 8.87 9.82
CA ARG A 221 -4.47 9.08 10.65
C ARG A 221 -4.54 8.27 11.94
N SER A 222 -5.70 8.27 12.61
CA SER A 222 -5.91 7.47 13.81
C SER A 222 -5.78 5.97 13.55
N TYR A 223 -6.27 5.48 12.40
CA TYR A 223 -6.10 4.09 11.99
C TYR A 223 -4.63 3.70 11.88
N VAL A 224 -3.81 4.53 11.24
CA VAL A 224 -2.36 4.27 11.11
C VAL A 224 -1.68 4.33 12.49
N ASP A 225 -1.97 5.36 13.30
CA ASP A 225 -1.41 5.51 14.65
C ASP A 225 -1.67 4.28 15.53
N ASN A 226 -2.80 3.59 15.31
CA ASN A 226 -3.18 2.37 16.03
C ASN A 226 -2.67 1.05 15.40
N GLY A 227 -1.88 1.09 14.35
CA GLY A 227 -1.21 -0.10 13.78
C GLY A 227 -1.63 -0.48 12.36
N GLY A 228 -2.47 0.33 11.70
CA GLY A 228 -2.85 0.12 10.31
C GLY A 228 -1.72 0.47 9.34
N PHE A 229 -1.78 -0.10 8.15
CA PHE A 229 -0.89 0.24 7.06
C PHE A 229 -1.64 1.07 6.01
N LEU A 230 -1.09 2.26 5.69
CA LEU A 230 -1.62 3.15 4.66
C LEU A 230 -0.72 3.12 3.42
N PHE A 231 -1.30 2.84 2.26
CA PHE A 231 -0.68 3.02 0.96
C PHE A 231 -1.44 4.07 0.16
N ALA A 232 -0.81 5.21 -0.12
CA ALA A 232 -1.42 6.28 -0.89
C ALA A 232 -0.65 6.55 -2.19
N MET A 233 -1.41 6.86 -3.24
CA MET A 233 -0.87 7.26 -4.55
C MET A 233 -1.54 8.55 -5.03
N CYS A 234 -0.94 9.18 -6.05
CA CYS A 234 -1.49 10.31 -6.78
C CYS A 234 -1.95 11.46 -5.85
N THR A 235 -3.09 12.04 -6.12
CA THR A 235 -3.68 13.18 -5.38
C THR A 235 -3.80 12.92 -3.87
N ALA A 236 -4.10 11.70 -3.48
CA ALA A 236 -4.32 11.39 -2.07
C ALA A 236 -3.08 11.61 -1.20
N THR A 237 -1.87 11.49 -1.75
CA THR A 237 -0.61 11.64 -1.01
C THR A 237 -0.41 13.07 -0.48
N GLU A 238 -0.73 14.07 -1.29
CA GLU A 238 -0.59 15.48 -0.93
C GLU A 238 -1.82 15.95 -0.13
N THR A 239 -3.01 15.62 -0.62
CA THR A 239 -4.25 16.18 -0.08
C THR A 239 -4.61 15.67 1.30
N ILE A 240 -4.21 14.43 1.67
CA ILE A 240 -4.42 13.94 3.03
C ILE A 240 -3.59 14.73 4.04
N ASP A 241 -2.33 15.03 3.71
CA ASP A 241 -1.46 15.80 4.59
C ASP A 241 -1.90 17.26 4.71
N LEU A 242 -2.37 17.85 3.59
CA LEU A 242 -2.97 19.19 3.61
C LEU A 242 -4.24 19.23 4.47
N ALA A 243 -5.13 18.25 4.33
CA ALA A 243 -6.35 18.16 5.14
C ALA A 243 -6.05 18.02 6.63
N LEU A 244 -5.01 17.27 6.99
CA LEU A 244 -4.55 17.10 8.36
C LEU A 244 -3.91 18.40 8.90
N ALA A 245 -3.02 19.03 8.13
CA ALA A 245 -2.39 20.29 8.50
C ALA A 245 -3.43 21.43 8.64
N ALA A 246 -4.45 21.42 7.79
CA ALA A 246 -5.52 22.42 7.76
C ALA A 246 -6.71 22.08 8.68
N HIS A 247 -6.54 21.25 9.70
CA HIS A 247 -7.65 20.78 10.51
C HIS A 247 -8.53 21.88 11.13
N ASN A 248 -7.97 23.08 11.37
CA ASN A 248 -8.67 24.27 11.89
C ASN A 248 -8.56 25.47 10.95
N VAL A 249 -8.20 25.28 9.68
CA VAL A 249 -7.97 26.35 8.72
C VAL A 249 -8.79 26.08 7.46
N ASP A 250 -9.48 27.08 6.94
CA ASP A 250 -10.12 26.96 5.64
C ASP A 250 -9.09 27.19 4.52
N ILE A 251 -8.85 26.14 3.75
CA ILE A 251 -7.95 26.14 2.58
C ILE A 251 -8.70 25.88 1.29
N ALA A 252 -10.02 25.71 1.35
CA ALA A 252 -10.83 25.43 0.19
C ALA A 252 -11.20 26.73 -0.53
N ALA A 253 -11.12 26.73 -1.86
CA ALA A 253 -11.54 27.85 -2.64
C ALA A 253 -13.08 28.01 -2.61
N THR A 254 -13.57 29.22 -2.76
CA THR A 254 -15.01 29.59 -2.65
C THR A 254 -15.95 28.72 -3.52
N PHE A 255 -15.47 28.17 -4.62
CA PHE A 255 -16.29 27.28 -5.46
C PHE A 255 -16.59 25.92 -4.79
N ALA A 256 -15.78 25.53 -3.81
CA ALA A 256 -15.89 24.23 -3.16
C ALA A 256 -16.90 24.24 -1.98
N ASP A 257 -16.92 25.30 -1.19
CA ASP A 257 -17.73 25.37 0.04
C ASP A 257 -18.49 26.69 0.25
N GLY A 258 -18.27 27.68 -0.62
CA GLY A 258 -18.95 28.98 -0.59
C GLY A 258 -18.25 30.02 0.27
N THR A 259 -17.14 29.70 0.93
CA THR A 259 -16.34 30.61 1.76
C THR A 259 -14.97 30.92 1.10
N PRO A 260 -14.37 32.08 1.37
CA PRO A 260 -13.02 32.36 0.89
C PRO A 260 -11.99 31.59 1.74
N ILE A 261 -10.85 31.27 1.13
CA ILE A 261 -9.69 30.75 1.86
C ILE A 261 -9.34 31.69 3.02
N ASP A 262 -9.03 31.13 4.19
CA ASP A 262 -8.64 31.90 5.37
C ASP A 262 -7.47 32.85 5.06
N PRO A 263 -7.50 34.10 5.53
CA PRO A 263 -6.36 34.98 5.46
C PRO A 263 -5.13 34.36 6.12
N ASP A 264 -3.96 34.44 5.47
CA ASP A 264 -2.72 33.87 5.97
C ASP A 264 -2.80 32.35 6.28
N ALA A 265 -3.56 31.60 5.46
CA ALA A 265 -3.79 30.17 5.64
C ALA A 265 -2.47 29.38 5.80
N ASP A 266 -1.46 29.65 4.97
CA ASP A 266 -0.14 29.00 5.06
C ASP A 266 0.48 29.08 6.46
N ALA A 267 0.39 30.25 7.09
CA ALA A 267 0.97 30.46 8.43
C ALA A 267 0.20 29.76 9.55
N LYS A 268 -1.03 29.35 9.27
CA LYS A 268 -1.91 28.68 10.24
C LYS A 268 -1.89 27.16 10.15
N LEU A 269 -1.25 26.58 9.11
CA LEU A 269 -1.19 25.15 8.93
C LEU A 269 -0.36 24.47 10.04
N ASP A 270 -0.93 23.44 10.67
CA ASP A 270 -0.23 22.60 11.63
C ASP A 270 0.33 21.34 11.00
N TRP A 271 1.50 21.44 10.42
CA TRP A 271 2.19 20.32 9.78
C TRP A 271 2.61 19.20 10.72
N SER A 272 2.52 19.38 12.04
CA SER A 272 2.74 18.28 12.99
C SER A 272 1.72 17.17 12.83
N GLN A 273 0.54 17.49 12.31
CA GLN A 273 -0.55 16.55 12.05
C GLN A 273 -0.36 15.72 10.78
N ALA A 274 0.44 16.17 9.83
CA ALA A 274 0.69 15.50 8.57
C ALA A 274 1.46 14.17 8.74
N PHE A 275 1.39 13.29 7.75
CA PHE A 275 2.19 12.06 7.71
C PHE A 275 3.63 12.34 7.28
N ALA A 276 3.79 12.89 6.08
CA ALA A 276 5.04 12.92 5.34
C ALA A 276 5.76 14.27 5.36
N PHE A 277 5.00 15.39 5.41
CA PHE A 277 5.56 16.71 5.11
C PHE A 277 5.67 17.62 6.34
N THR A 278 6.71 18.49 6.33
CA THR A 278 6.99 19.46 7.40
C THR A 278 6.51 20.86 7.08
N GLY A 279 6.09 21.12 5.85
CA GLY A 279 5.66 22.43 5.38
C GLY A 279 5.34 22.39 3.89
N GLY A 280 4.69 23.44 3.41
CA GLY A 280 4.33 23.64 2.04
C GLY A 280 3.62 24.96 1.90
N HIS A 281 3.66 25.55 0.70
CA HIS A 281 2.87 26.74 0.35
C HIS A 281 1.67 26.30 -0.45
N LEU A 282 0.49 26.71 -0.02
CA LEU A 282 -0.76 26.43 -0.73
C LEU A 282 -0.75 27.05 -2.13
N GLU A 283 -1.27 26.32 -3.09
CA GLU A 283 -1.55 26.83 -4.43
C GLU A 283 -3.05 27.14 -4.56
N PRO A 284 -3.45 28.39 -4.36
CA PRO A 284 -4.86 28.77 -4.39
C PRO A 284 -5.42 28.90 -5.81
N ASN A 285 -4.57 28.96 -6.84
CA ASN A 285 -5.01 29.12 -8.22
C ASN A 285 -5.69 27.83 -8.72
N PRO A 286 -6.99 27.86 -9.03
CA PRO A 286 -7.72 26.68 -9.49
C PRO A 286 -7.33 26.21 -10.90
N LEU A 287 -6.53 26.98 -11.63
CA LEU A 287 -5.98 26.58 -12.94
C LEU A 287 -4.68 25.79 -12.83
N ILE A 288 -4.11 25.66 -11.62
CA ILE A 288 -2.94 24.82 -11.34
C ILE A 288 -3.43 23.55 -10.70
N ALA A 289 -3.04 22.38 -11.24
CA ALA A 289 -3.54 21.09 -10.78
C ALA A 289 -3.03 20.70 -9.39
N SER A 290 -1.84 21.19 -9.00
CA SER A 290 -1.28 20.94 -7.66
C SER A 290 -2.02 21.71 -6.57
N PHE A 291 -2.00 21.21 -5.35
CA PHE A 291 -2.61 21.85 -4.18
C PHE A 291 -1.62 22.70 -3.39
N SER A 292 -0.34 22.40 -3.55
CA SER A 292 0.77 23.09 -2.87
C SER A 292 2.07 22.92 -3.65
N ASP A 293 3.16 23.47 -3.13
CA ASP A 293 4.51 23.27 -3.64
C ASP A 293 5.16 21.96 -3.14
N ILE A 294 4.39 21.05 -2.56
CA ILE A 294 4.85 19.69 -2.23
C ILE A 294 5.09 18.88 -3.50
N ASP A 295 4.18 18.98 -4.47
CA ASP A 295 4.34 18.32 -5.78
C ASP A 295 5.52 18.94 -6.55
N GLY A 296 6.53 18.11 -6.84
CA GLY A 296 7.73 18.53 -7.57
C GLY A 296 7.50 18.82 -9.05
N HIS A 297 6.40 18.33 -9.64
CA HIS A 297 6.08 18.47 -11.06
C HIS A 297 4.83 19.32 -11.29
N GLN A 298 4.76 20.47 -10.65
CA GLN A 298 3.63 21.38 -10.83
C GLN A 298 3.44 21.76 -12.30
N VAL A 299 2.20 21.64 -12.77
CA VAL A 299 1.82 22.05 -14.13
C VAL A 299 0.50 22.78 -14.11
N ASN A 300 0.34 23.73 -15.06
CA ASN A 300 -0.96 24.34 -15.30
C ASN A 300 -1.96 23.27 -15.74
N ALA A 301 -3.15 23.31 -15.18
CA ALA A 301 -4.23 22.43 -15.56
C ALA A 301 -4.53 22.53 -17.05
N GLY A 302 -4.62 21.40 -17.74
CA GLY A 302 -4.79 21.35 -19.21
C GLY A 302 -3.52 21.54 -20.03
N SER A 303 -2.37 21.84 -19.41
CA SER A 303 -1.09 21.90 -20.12
C SER A 303 -0.55 20.52 -20.42
N ARG A 304 0.15 20.39 -21.57
CA ARG A 304 0.89 19.17 -21.86
C ARG A 304 2.11 19.07 -20.95
N ARG A 305 2.20 17.98 -20.18
CA ARG A 305 3.37 17.71 -19.34
C ARG A 305 4.57 17.37 -20.23
N GLN A 306 5.76 17.77 -19.78
CA GLN A 306 7.01 17.34 -20.41
C GLN A 306 7.20 15.84 -20.14
N PRO A 307 7.85 15.10 -21.06
CA PRO A 307 8.20 13.72 -20.78
C PRO A 307 8.99 13.60 -19.47
N LEU A 308 8.61 12.67 -18.63
CA LEU A 308 9.35 12.35 -17.42
C LEU A 308 10.54 11.45 -17.76
N GLY A 309 11.58 11.49 -16.92
CA GLY A 309 12.73 10.63 -17.01
C GLY A 309 12.43 9.22 -16.48
N ALA A 310 13.33 8.73 -15.67
CA ALA A 310 13.15 7.49 -14.93
C ALA A 310 13.51 7.74 -13.46
N PHE A 311 12.87 7.04 -12.55
CA PHE A 311 13.27 7.08 -11.15
C PHE A 311 14.05 5.82 -10.77
N LYS A 312 14.93 5.99 -9.81
CA LYS A 312 15.83 4.95 -9.32
C LYS A 312 15.44 4.53 -7.92
N LEU A 313 15.31 3.24 -7.73
CA LEU A 313 15.05 2.67 -6.42
C LEU A 313 16.29 2.78 -5.54
N PHE A 314 16.06 3.02 -4.27
CA PHE A 314 17.07 2.99 -3.22
C PHE A 314 17.86 1.66 -3.28
N ASN A 315 19.17 1.75 -3.17
CA ASN A 315 20.03 0.57 -3.08
C ASN A 315 20.02 0.06 -1.64
N PHE A 316 19.38 -1.07 -1.40
CA PHE A 316 19.09 -1.58 -0.07
C PHE A 316 19.78 -2.90 0.25
N SER A 317 19.91 -3.20 1.55
CA SER A 317 20.31 -4.49 2.06
C SER A 317 19.11 -5.28 2.57
N ALA A 318 18.88 -6.49 2.02
CA ALA A 318 17.82 -7.36 2.50
C ALA A 318 17.98 -7.78 3.98
N LYS A 319 19.17 -7.61 4.56
CA LYS A 319 19.50 -8.00 5.94
C LYS A 319 19.39 -6.86 6.95
N ILE A 320 19.61 -5.61 6.52
CA ILE A 320 19.78 -4.46 7.44
C ILE A 320 18.71 -3.37 7.23
N ASP A 321 18.22 -3.18 6.03
CA ASP A 321 17.30 -2.08 5.76
C ASP A 321 15.95 -2.26 6.44
N PRO A 322 15.34 -1.19 6.95
CA PRO A 322 14.11 -1.27 7.74
C PRO A 322 12.88 -1.71 6.94
N VAL A 323 12.92 -1.53 5.60
CA VAL A 323 11.79 -1.81 4.71
C VAL A 323 12.16 -2.68 3.50
N PRO A 324 12.92 -3.76 3.67
CA PRO A 324 13.46 -4.52 2.55
C PRO A 324 12.37 -5.13 1.66
N THR A 325 11.23 -5.52 2.23
CA THR A 325 10.10 -6.12 1.50
C THR A 325 9.40 -5.16 0.53
N MET A 326 9.61 -3.85 0.65
CA MET A 326 9.03 -2.88 -0.30
C MET A 326 9.84 -2.72 -1.58
N LEU A 327 11.13 -2.98 -1.54
CA LEU A 327 12.06 -2.70 -2.64
C LEU A 327 12.60 -3.94 -3.32
N VAL A 328 13.02 -4.91 -2.52
CA VAL A 328 13.80 -6.08 -2.96
C VAL A 328 13.17 -6.87 -4.08
N GLN A 329 11.87 -6.83 -4.16
CA GLN A 329 11.14 -7.70 -5.08
C GLN A 329 11.03 -7.08 -6.46
N ASN A 330 11.74 -5.99 -6.67
CA ASN A 330 11.88 -5.39 -7.96
C ASN A 330 13.17 -5.90 -8.63
N HIS A 331 13.03 -6.66 -9.70
CA HIS A 331 14.15 -7.16 -10.50
C HIS A 331 14.80 -6.04 -11.35
N ARG A 332 14.25 -4.84 -11.34
CA ARG A 332 14.77 -3.65 -12.01
C ARG A 332 14.98 -2.54 -11.02
N GLN A 333 16.16 -1.94 -11.04
CA GLN A 333 16.50 -0.82 -10.16
C GLN A 333 16.00 0.52 -10.71
N VAL A 334 15.91 0.64 -12.05
CA VAL A 334 15.47 1.86 -12.73
C VAL A 334 14.12 1.59 -13.38
N ILE A 335 13.16 2.46 -13.11
CA ILE A 335 11.77 2.33 -13.54
C ILE A 335 11.39 3.57 -14.34
N PRO A 336 10.74 3.42 -15.51
CA PRO A 336 10.18 4.55 -16.25
C PRO A 336 9.24 5.36 -15.35
N ASP A 337 9.37 6.68 -15.38
CA ASP A 337 8.49 7.54 -14.58
C ASP A 337 7.12 7.71 -15.26
N PHE A 338 6.12 8.03 -14.46
CA PHE A 338 4.73 8.18 -14.89
C PHE A 338 4.05 9.31 -14.14
N TYR A 339 3.08 9.91 -14.78
CA TYR A 339 2.36 11.04 -14.24
C TYR A 339 1.29 10.65 -13.21
N GLY A 340 0.80 11.67 -12.53
CA GLY A 340 -0.36 11.71 -11.66
C GLY A 340 -0.74 13.16 -11.41
N LEU A 341 -1.77 13.42 -10.66
CA LEU A 341 -2.07 14.78 -10.18
C LEU A 341 -0.97 15.26 -9.22
N THR A 342 -0.56 14.36 -8.30
CA THR A 342 0.70 14.52 -7.55
C THR A 342 1.67 13.45 -8.05
N THR A 343 2.70 13.90 -8.76
CA THR A 343 3.64 13.01 -9.46
C THR A 343 4.84 12.65 -8.61
N SER A 344 5.34 13.59 -7.82
CA SER A 344 6.53 13.45 -6.97
C SER A 344 6.48 14.47 -5.83
N PHE A 345 7.44 14.39 -4.91
CA PHE A 345 7.48 15.21 -3.71
C PHE A 345 8.79 15.97 -3.63
N LEU A 346 8.75 17.26 -3.30
CA LEU A 346 9.96 18.02 -3.01
C LEU A 346 10.68 17.46 -1.78
N ARG A 347 11.93 17.05 -1.95
CA ARG A 347 12.76 16.43 -0.90
C ARG A 347 12.86 17.30 0.37
N ASN A 348 12.99 18.62 0.21
CA ASN A 348 13.12 19.54 1.34
C ASN A 348 11.81 19.78 2.11
N ARG A 349 10.69 19.24 1.66
CA ARG A 349 9.40 19.24 2.36
C ARG A 349 9.18 18.01 3.23
N LEU A 350 10.01 16.97 3.11
CA LEU A 350 9.84 15.74 3.86
C LEU A 350 10.18 15.92 5.35
N LYS A 351 9.41 15.21 6.19
CA LYS A 351 9.78 15.04 7.60
C LYS A 351 11.10 14.29 7.74
N PRO A 352 11.95 14.62 8.74
CA PRO A 352 13.26 13.98 8.90
C PRO A 352 13.23 12.45 9.07
N GLY A 353 12.10 11.89 9.53
CA GLY A 353 11.93 10.44 9.69
C GLY A 353 11.47 9.71 8.43
N ALA A 354 11.19 10.41 7.33
CA ALA A 354 10.75 9.76 6.10
C ALA A 354 11.91 9.10 5.38
N THR A 355 11.76 7.80 5.09
CA THR A 355 12.70 7.02 4.28
C THR A 355 12.38 7.22 2.80
N VAL A 356 13.35 7.66 2.01
CA VAL A 356 13.22 7.78 0.56
C VAL A 356 13.53 6.44 -0.09
N LEU A 357 12.54 5.87 -0.76
CA LEU A 357 12.63 4.57 -1.43
C LEU A 357 12.92 4.67 -2.92
N ALA A 358 12.57 5.79 -3.55
CA ALA A 358 12.89 6.06 -4.95
C ALA A 358 12.98 7.55 -5.25
N GLU A 359 13.90 7.90 -6.16
CA GLU A 359 14.16 9.28 -6.57
C GLU A 359 14.57 9.37 -8.03
N GLU A 360 14.35 10.50 -8.65
CA GLU A 360 14.95 10.82 -9.95
C GLU A 360 16.38 11.34 -9.72
N GLU A 361 17.35 10.75 -10.42
CA GLU A 361 18.78 11.07 -10.23
C GLU A 361 19.07 12.53 -10.65
N GLY A 362 19.61 13.31 -9.73
CA GLY A 362 19.96 14.72 -9.94
C GLY A 362 18.80 15.70 -9.81
N ALA A 363 17.58 15.24 -9.51
CA ALA A 363 16.42 16.08 -9.28
C ALA A 363 16.21 16.39 -7.77
N PRO A 364 15.55 17.55 -7.45
CA PRO A 364 15.27 17.93 -6.07
C PRO A 364 14.04 17.21 -5.48
N TRP A 365 13.43 16.29 -6.20
CA TRP A 365 12.22 15.58 -5.79
C TRP A 365 12.43 14.07 -5.67
N VAL A 366 11.51 13.46 -4.96
CA VAL A 366 11.47 12.02 -4.71
C VAL A 366 10.12 11.45 -5.12
N LYS A 367 10.08 10.16 -5.47
CA LYS A 367 8.90 9.50 -6.01
C LYS A 367 8.18 8.60 -5.02
N TYR A 368 8.93 7.97 -4.11
CA TYR A 368 8.44 6.90 -3.27
C TYR A 368 9.05 7.03 -1.89
N ILE A 369 8.20 7.17 -0.88
CA ILE A 369 8.60 7.46 0.51
C ILE A 369 7.81 6.61 1.49
N HIS A 370 8.43 6.31 2.64
CA HIS A 370 7.84 5.51 3.69
C HIS A 370 8.25 6.00 5.07
N SER A 371 7.38 5.83 6.09
CA SER A 371 7.74 5.97 7.49
C SER A 371 6.71 5.31 8.41
N ASP A 372 6.98 5.37 9.71
CA ASP A 372 6.08 4.96 10.77
C ASP A 372 5.25 6.12 11.31
N LEU A 373 4.08 5.82 11.86
CA LEU A 373 3.28 6.71 12.69
C LEU A 373 2.66 5.89 13.81
N GLY A 374 3.05 6.18 15.05
CA GLY A 374 2.57 5.42 16.21
C GLY A 374 2.95 3.93 16.11
N LYS A 375 1.93 3.07 16.02
CA LYS A 375 2.13 1.61 15.87
C LYS A 375 2.08 1.12 14.43
N GLY A 376 1.62 1.94 13.51
CA GLY A 376 1.45 1.61 12.10
C GLY A 376 2.45 2.30 11.20
N THR A 377 2.26 2.12 9.91
CA THR A 377 3.18 2.59 8.88
C THR A 377 2.41 3.18 7.72
N TRP A 378 3.06 4.06 6.96
CA TRP A 378 2.51 4.63 5.75
C TRP A 378 3.53 4.64 4.62
N THR A 379 3.04 4.58 3.40
CA THR A 379 3.84 4.67 2.18
C THR A 379 3.12 5.55 1.17
N PHE A 380 3.83 6.54 0.63
CA PHE A 380 3.34 7.41 -0.44
C PHE A 380 4.13 7.16 -1.71
N PHE A 381 3.40 6.96 -2.81
CA PHE A 381 3.96 6.72 -4.12
C PHE A 381 3.38 7.75 -5.11
N GLY A 382 4.20 8.67 -5.58
CA GLY A 382 3.78 9.70 -6.53
C GLY A 382 3.43 9.09 -7.89
N GLY A 383 2.46 9.70 -8.60
CA GLY A 383 1.99 9.21 -9.89
C GLY A 383 0.77 8.32 -9.80
N HIS A 384 0.20 7.97 -10.97
CA HIS A 384 -1.08 7.31 -11.08
C HIS A 384 -0.96 5.84 -11.52
N ASP A 385 -0.52 5.59 -12.75
CA ASP A 385 -0.45 4.25 -13.36
C ASP A 385 0.95 3.99 -13.92
N PRO A 386 1.66 2.97 -13.40
CA PRO A 386 3.02 2.67 -13.83
C PRO A 386 3.20 2.31 -15.32
N GLU A 387 2.16 1.85 -16.00
CA GLU A 387 2.20 1.46 -17.42
C GLU A 387 1.45 2.45 -18.33
N ASP A 388 0.85 3.47 -17.74
CA ASP A 388 0.30 4.62 -18.47
C ASP A 388 1.10 5.89 -18.14
N PRO A 389 2.22 6.14 -18.86
CA PRO A 389 3.17 7.20 -18.51
C PRO A 389 2.60 8.61 -18.66
N GLN A 390 1.47 8.79 -19.34
CA GLN A 390 0.84 10.07 -19.58
C GLN A 390 -0.66 10.08 -19.27
N HIS A 391 -1.07 9.30 -18.30
CA HIS A 391 -2.47 9.10 -17.93
C HIS A 391 -3.30 10.39 -17.95
N GLN A 392 -4.44 10.35 -18.63
CA GLN A 392 -5.40 11.42 -18.70
C GLN A 392 -6.82 10.95 -18.35
N ILE A 393 -7.65 11.89 -17.94
CA ILE A 393 -9.07 11.60 -17.66
C ILE A 393 -9.75 11.10 -18.92
N GLY A 394 -10.33 9.90 -18.84
CA GLY A 394 -11.04 9.27 -19.95
C GLY A 394 -10.20 8.28 -20.76
N ASP A 395 -8.94 8.11 -20.44
CA ASP A 395 -8.13 7.05 -21.04
C ASP A 395 -8.71 5.66 -20.71
N PRO A 396 -8.59 4.66 -21.59
CA PRO A 396 -9.01 3.31 -21.29
C PRO A 396 -8.13 2.69 -20.18
N PRO A 397 -8.66 1.79 -19.34
CA PRO A 397 -7.88 1.14 -18.30
C PRO A 397 -6.72 0.35 -18.90
N THR A 398 -5.59 0.36 -18.20
CA THR A 398 -4.42 -0.44 -18.57
C THR A 398 -4.75 -1.92 -18.56
N ASP A 399 -4.43 -2.61 -19.66
CA ASP A 399 -4.54 -4.07 -19.73
C ASP A 399 -3.26 -4.71 -19.15
N LEU A 400 -3.33 -5.12 -17.88
CA LEU A 400 -2.20 -5.73 -17.19
C LEU A 400 -1.74 -7.08 -17.79
N SER A 401 -2.55 -7.71 -18.63
CA SER A 401 -2.11 -8.91 -19.34
C SER A 401 -1.01 -8.62 -20.36
N LEU A 402 -0.88 -7.37 -20.80
CA LEU A 402 0.20 -6.90 -21.67
C LEU A 402 1.46 -6.52 -20.88
N HIS A 403 1.36 -6.41 -19.56
CA HIS A 403 2.42 -5.95 -18.65
C HIS A 403 2.69 -6.91 -17.48
N PRO A 404 2.76 -8.25 -17.69
CA PRO A 404 2.87 -9.24 -16.62
C PRO A 404 4.16 -9.12 -15.79
N HIS A 405 5.14 -8.38 -16.31
CA HIS A 405 6.45 -8.16 -15.69
C HIS A 405 6.66 -6.70 -15.23
N SER A 406 5.60 -5.90 -15.18
CA SER A 406 5.70 -4.49 -14.81
C SER A 406 6.41 -4.27 -13.48
N PRO A 407 7.54 -3.57 -13.44
CA PRO A 407 8.24 -3.29 -12.19
C PRO A 407 7.48 -2.30 -11.31
N GLY A 408 6.77 -1.34 -11.88
CA GLY A 408 5.97 -0.37 -11.14
C GLY A 408 4.78 -1.04 -10.43
N TYR A 409 4.06 -1.92 -11.09
CA TYR A 409 2.98 -2.71 -10.48
C TYR A 409 3.51 -3.72 -9.44
N ARG A 410 4.74 -4.23 -9.61
CA ARG A 410 5.39 -5.04 -8.56
C ARG A 410 5.62 -4.23 -7.28
N LEU A 411 6.01 -2.95 -7.35
CA LEU A 411 6.13 -2.10 -6.16
C LEU A 411 4.80 -1.95 -5.42
N ILE A 412 3.69 -1.82 -6.15
CA ILE A 412 2.35 -1.81 -5.57
C ILE A 412 2.08 -3.11 -4.80
N LEU A 413 2.29 -4.26 -5.45
CA LEU A 413 2.03 -5.57 -4.84
C LEU A 413 3.00 -5.91 -3.70
N ASN A 414 4.23 -5.39 -3.72
CA ASN A 414 5.14 -5.45 -2.57
C ASN A 414 4.51 -4.80 -1.33
N ASN A 415 3.88 -3.63 -1.49
CA ASN A 415 3.19 -2.95 -0.40
C ASN A 415 2.00 -3.75 0.13
N VAL A 416 1.29 -4.48 -0.73
CA VAL A 416 0.16 -5.33 -0.31
C VAL A 416 0.64 -6.48 0.57
N LEU A 417 1.78 -7.10 0.26
CA LEU A 417 2.33 -8.20 1.05
C LEU A 417 3.17 -7.74 2.26
N PHE A 418 3.61 -6.48 2.29
CA PHE A 418 4.46 -5.98 3.37
C PHE A 418 3.88 -6.20 4.78
N PRO A 419 2.59 -5.96 5.07
CA PRO A 419 2.03 -6.24 6.40
C PRO A 419 2.00 -7.72 6.78
N ALA A 420 2.06 -8.62 5.80
CA ALA A 420 2.13 -10.07 6.06
C ALA A 420 3.53 -10.52 6.49
N ALA A 421 4.56 -9.73 6.17
CA ALA A 421 5.95 -10.04 6.46
C ALA A 421 6.24 -9.88 7.95
N LYS A 422 6.89 -10.89 8.53
CA LYS A 422 7.29 -10.84 9.93
C LYS A 422 8.27 -9.70 10.18
N LYS A 423 7.92 -8.79 11.11
CA LYS A 423 8.87 -7.77 11.57
C LYS A 423 10.11 -8.43 12.17
N ARG A 424 11.29 -8.00 11.73
CA ARG A 424 12.56 -8.48 12.24
C ARG A 424 13.19 -7.46 13.19
N GLU A 425 13.90 -7.98 14.19
CA GLU A 425 14.91 -7.18 14.87
C GLU A 425 16.06 -6.93 13.90
N LEU A 426 16.49 -5.68 13.81
CA LEU A 426 17.65 -5.32 12.99
C LEU A 426 18.87 -6.09 13.51
N LYS A 427 19.55 -6.80 12.64
CA LYS A 427 20.84 -7.42 12.97
C LYS A 427 21.89 -6.29 13.02
N THR A 428 22.28 -5.92 14.22
CA THR A 428 23.38 -4.96 14.46
C THR A 428 24.73 -5.64 14.24
#